data_beb1985f7417b03360adf3f08276030e
#
_entry.id   beb1985f7417b03360adf3f08276030e
#
_cell.length_a   1.000
_cell.length_b   1.000
_cell.length_c   1.000
_cell.angle_alpha   90.00
_cell.angle_beta   90.00
_cell.angle_gamma   90.00
#
_symmetry.space_group_name_H-M   'P 1'
#
loop_
_entity.id
_entity.type
_entity.pdbx_description
1 polymer ?
#
loop_
_entity_poly.entity_id
_entity_poly.type
_entity_poly.pdbx_seq_one_letter_code
_entity_poly.pdbx_strand_id
1 'polypeptide(L)'
;MAYDQIDGKIAERDNSINNELSYTQDAGEENSIQSEIELVNEIIGILIIEKLNIEAPIKEGTTQEVMRTSIGHFTESDYWNGNVALASHNGGTSMHYFENLNKLNMNDEIIYKTQFGERKYRVQSINKIDDTDWSMVNKSNKLDENTITLITCINGKPDKRLCVRGIEI
;
A
#
# COMPACT_ATOMS: atom_id res chain seq x y z
N MET A 1 5.80 -16.60 4.19
CA MET A 1 5.82 -15.15 4.31
C MET A 1 4.59 -14.59 3.61
N ALA A 2 4.03 -13.48 4.10
CA ALA A 2 2.71 -12.99 3.64
C ALA A 2 2.63 -12.75 2.12
N TYR A 3 3.72 -12.30 1.53
CA TYR A 3 3.81 -12.03 0.09
C TYR A 3 3.66 -13.30 -0.76
N ASP A 4 4.38 -14.37 -0.40
CA ASP A 4 4.29 -15.64 -1.13
C ASP A 4 2.88 -16.25 -1.03
N GLN A 5 2.19 -16.00 0.08
CA GLN A 5 0.80 -16.45 0.25
C GLN A 5 -0.18 -15.65 -0.62
N ILE A 6 0.06 -14.35 -0.84
CA ILE A 6 -0.78 -13.51 -1.69
C ILE A 6 -0.51 -13.80 -3.17
N ASP A 7 0.75 -13.89 -3.58
CA ASP A 7 1.11 -14.28 -4.96
C ASP A 7 0.65 -15.71 -5.28
N GLY A 8 0.80 -16.65 -4.35
CA GLY A 8 0.29 -18.02 -4.49
C GLY A 8 -1.22 -18.05 -4.65
N LYS A 9 -1.95 -17.29 -3.83
CA LYS A 9 -3.42 -17.20 -3.93
C LYS A 9 -3.90 -16.54 -5.22
N ILE A 10 -3.15 -15.56 -5.76
CA ILE A 10 -3.46 -14.92 -7.04
C ILE A 10 -3.18 -15.88 -8.21
N ALA A 11 -2.08 -16.63 -8.16
CA ALA A 11 -1.70 -17.59 -9.22
C ALA A 11 -2.57 -18.87 -9.22
N GLU A 12 -2.94 -19.37 -8.04
CA GLU A 12 -3.82 -20.54 -7.88
C GLU A 12 -5.27 -20.25 -8.30
N ARG A 13 -5.66 -18.98 -8.30
CA ARG A 13 -7.01 -18.52 -8.60
C ARG A 13 -7.45 -18.84 -10.03
N ASP A 14 -6.58 -18.76 -11.03
CA ASP A 14 -6.91 -19.08 -12.42
C ASP A 14 -7.15 -20.57 -12.65
N ASN A 15 -6.65 -21.45 -11.77
CA ASN A 15 -6.80 -22.89 -11.88
C ASN A 15 -7.91 -23.50 -10.99
N SER A 16 -8.26 -22.88 -9.85
CA SER A 16 -9.24 -23.44 -8.92
C SER A 16 -10.68 -23.05 -9.21
N ILE A 17 -10.91 -21.89 -9.80
CA ILE A 17 -12.27 -21.40 -10.12
C ILE A 17 -13.01 -22.35 -11.10
N ASN A 18 -12.28 -23.08 -11.93
CA ASN A 18 -12.90 -24.00 -12.89
C ASN A 18 -13.15 -25.42 -12.35
N ASN A 19 -12.61 -25.80 -11.18
CA ASN A 19 -12.74 -27.16 -10.67
C ASN A 19 -13.60 -27.34 -9.41
N GLU A 20 -13.92 -26.27 -8.66
CA GLU A 20 -14.64 -26.38 -7.38
C GLU A 20 -16.11 -25.97 -7.40
N LEU A 21 -16.66 -25.57 -8.56
CA LEU A 21 -18.07 -25.19 -8.68
C LEU A 21 -19.07 -26.36 -8.63
N SER A 22 -18.63 -27.58 -8.32
CA SER A 22 -19.52 -28.73 -8.39
C SER A 22 -19.88 -29.44 -7.07
N TYR A 23 -19.28 -29.10 -5.93
CA TYR A 23 -19.63 -29.78 -4.66
C TYR A 23 -19.34 -28.90 -3.43
N THR A 24 -20.36 -28.29 -2.85
CA THR A 24 -20.74 -28.33 -1.42
C THR A 24 -21.90 -27.37 -1.15
N GLN A 25 -22.99 -27.90 -0.67
CA GLN A 25 -24.10 -27.15 -0.09
C GLN A 25 -23.79 -26.94 1.40
N ASP A 26 -23.03 -25.90 1.74
CA ASP A 26 -23.04 -25.34 3.08
C ASP A 26 -22.88 -23.81 3.01
N ALA A 27 -23.97 -23.11 3.30
CA ALA A 27 -24.08 -21.65 3.20
C ALA A 27 -23.10 -20.87 4.10
N GLY A 28 -22.46 -21.55 5.06
CA GLY A 28 -21.49 -20.95 5.97
C GLY A 28 -20.09 -20.88 5.34
N GLU A 29 -19.69 -21.90 4.58
CA GLU A 29 -18.39 -21.94 3.88
C GLU A 29 -18.39 -21.06 2.64
N GLU A 30 -19.48 -21.00 1.89
CA GLU A 30 -19.63 -20.10 0.73
C GLU A 30 -19.46 -18.62 1.13
N ASN A 31 -20.03 -18.22 2.27
CA ASN A 31 -19.91 -16.85 2.78
C ASN A 31 -18.48 -16.50 3.20
N SER A 32 -17.73 -17.45 3.77
CA SER A 32 -16.33 -17.23 4.17
C SER A 32 -15.41 -17.14 2.96
N ILE A 33 -15.59 -17.99 1.96
CA ILE A 33 -14.83 -18.00 0.71
C ILE A 33 -15.11 -16.73 -0.10
N GLN A 34 -16.37 -16.31 -0.19
CA GLN A 34 -16.75 -15.08 -0.89
C GLN A 34 -16.14 -13.85 -0.22
N SER A 35 -16.14 -13.77 1.10
CA SER A 35 -15.51 -12.66 1.82
C SER A 35 -13.99 -12.63 1.66
N GLU A 36 -13.31 -13.77 1.62
CA GLU A 36 -11.88 -13.84 1.33
C GLU A 36 -11.56 -13.42 -0.10
N ILE A 37 -12.37 -13.85 -1.08
CA ILE A 37 -12.23 -13.43 -2.48
C ILE A 37 -12.43 -11.92 -2.64
N GLU A 38 -13.42 -11.34 -1.97
CA GLU A 38 -13.67 -9.90 -1.98
C GLU A 38 -12.50 -9.13 -1.37
N LEU A 39 -11.94 -9.59 -0.23
CA LEU A 39 -10.78 -9.00 0.41
C LEU A 39 -9.54 -9.01 -0.48
N VAL A 40 -9.30 -10.10 -1.21
CA VAL A 40 -8.16 -10.21 -2.13
C VAL A 40 -8.36 -9.33 -3.36
N ASN A 41 -9.60 -9.20 -3.86
CA ASN A 41 -9.93 -8.34 -5.01
C ASN A 41 -9.74 -6.84 -4.74
N GLU A 42 -9.79 -6.43 -3.47
CA GLU A 42 -9.58 -5.04 -3.08
C GLU A 42 -8.09 -4.65 -2.99
N ILE A 43 -7.19 -5.62 -2.93
CA ILE A 43 -5.75 -5.35 -2.85
C ILE A 43 -5.24 -4.97 -4.23
N ILE A 44 -4.73 -3.75 -4.34
CA ILE A 44 -4.18 -3.19 -5.57
C ILE A 44 -2.66 -3.31 -5.67
N GLY A 45 -1.98 -3.61 -4.58
CA GLY A 45 -0.54 -3.77 -4.53
C GLY A 45 -0.03 -4.13 -3.15
N ILE A 46 1.29 -4.27 -3.05
CA ILE A 46 2.02 -4.54 -1.81
C ILE A 46 3.18 -3.57 -1.70
N LEU A 47 3.35 -2.98 -0.52
CA LEU A 47 4.52 -2.18 -0.17
C LEU A 47 5.47 -2.99 0.68
N ILE A 48 6.75 -3.01 0.32
CA ILE A 48 7.81 -3.66 1.08
C ILE A 48 8.88 -2.62 1.42
N ILE A 49 9.21 -2.52 2.71
CA ILE A 49 10.33 -1.73 3.22
C ILE A 49 11.06 -2.61 4.22
N GLU A 50 12.06 -3.35 3.76
CA GLU A 50 12.76 -4.36 4.57
C GLU A 50 13.36 -3.78 5.85
N LYS A 51 13.95 -2.61 5.77
CA LYS A 51 14.53 -1.89 6.92
C LYS A 51 13.54 -1.68 8.07
N LEU A 52 12.27 -1.53 7.75
CA LEU A 52 11.19 -1.30 8.72
C LEU A 52 10.36 -2.54 9.02
N ASN A 53 10.71 -3.70 8.44
CA ASN A 53 9.92 -4.93 8.46
C ASN A 53 8.47 -4.70 8.00
N ILE A 54 8.29 -3.86 6.98
CA ILE A 54 7.00 -3.63 6.34
C ILE A 54 6.88 -4.55 5.14
N GLU A 55 5.81 -5.34 5.13
CA GLU A 55 5.26 -6.04 3.98
C GLU A 55 3.74 -5.97 4.12
N ALA A 56 3.10 -5.06 3.40
CA ALA A 56 1.74 -4.66 3.70
C ALA A 56 0.89 -4.50 2.45
N PRO A 57 -0.38 -4.93 2.49
CA PRO A 57 -1.32 -4.75 1.40
C PRO A 57 -1.68 -3.28 1.22
N ILE A 58 -1.89 -2.90 -0.03
CA ILE A 58 -2.36 -1.56 -0.42
C ILE A 58 -3.77 -1.71 -0.98
N LYS A 59 -4.68 -0.84 -0.55
CA LYS A 59 -6.03 -0.70 -1.10
C LYS A 59 -6.26 0.71 -1.61
N GLU A 60 -7.22 0.86 -2.51
CA GLU A 60 -7.60 2.15 -3.06
C GLU A 60 -8.30 3.01 -2.01
N GLY A 61 -7.95 4.32 -1.95
CA GLY A 61 -8.50 5.29 -1.03
C GLY A 61 -7.76 5.38 0.31
N THR A 62 -8.00 6.49 1.02
CA THR A 62 -7.38 6.81 2.33
C THR A 62 -8.42 7.05 3.43
N THR A 63 -9.57 6.38 3.32
CA THR A 63 -10.60 6.42 4.37
C THR A 63 -10.14 5.66 5.61
N GLN A 64 -10.74 5.96 6.75
CA GLN A 64 -10.48 5.26 8.02
C GLN A 64 -10.74 3.74 7.89
N GLU A 65 -11.73 3.36 7.11
CA GLU A 65 -12.08 1.97 6.87
C GLU A 65 -10.97 1.23 6.10
N VAL A 66 -10.49 1.81 4.99
CA VAL A 66 -9.38 1.27 4.21
C VAL A 66 -8.11 1.16 5.04
N MET A 67 -7.73 2.24 5.73
CA MET A 67 -6.49 2.29 6.51
C MET A 67 -6.55 1.52 7.85
N ARG A 68 -7.69 0.93 8.19
CA ARG A 68 -7.80 0.06 9.37
C ARG A 68 -6.95 -1.21 9.22
N THR A 69 -6.86 -1.76 8.01
CA THR A 69 -6.24 -3.05 7.74
C THR A 69 -5.17 -3.02 6.64
N SER A 70 -5.02 -1.89 5.95
CA SER A 70 -4.13 -1.76 4.79
C SER A 70 -3.46 -0.39 4.74
N ILE A 71 -2.48 -0.26 3.86
CA ILE A 71 -1.99 1.03 3.39
C ILE A 71 -3.01 1.56 2.38
N GLY A 72 -3.34 2.85 2.47
CA GLY A 72 -4.25 3.51 1.54
C GLY A 72 -3.50 4.18 0.40
N HIS A 73 -4.01 4.02 -0.83
CA HIS A 73 -3.54 4.75 -2.01
C HIS A 73 -4.37 6.01 -2.20
N PHE A 74 -3.71 7.16 -2.38
CA PHE A 74 -4.40 8.41 -2.71
C PHE A 74 -4.94 8.36 -4.14
N THR A 75 -6.26 8.42 -4.30
CA THR A 75 -6.94 8.34 -5.60
C THR A 75 -6.55 9.46 -6.57
N GLU A 76 -6.06 10.58 -6.05
CA GLU A 76 -5.56 11.72 -6.82
C GLU A 76 -4.16 11.51 -7.38
N SER A 77 -3.44 10.50 -6.90
CA SER A 77 -2.08 10.15 -7.34
C SER A 77 -2.08 9.18 -8.52
N ASP A 78 -0.90 8.89 -9.03
CA ASP A 78 -0.74 7.88 -10.06
C ASP A 78 -0.73 6.47 -9.45
N TYR A 79 -1.21 5.52 -10.22
CA TYR A 79 -1.25 4.12 -9.78
C TYR A 79 0.07 3.37 -10.06
N TRP A 80 0.73 3.68 -11.18
CA TRP A 80 1.93 2.99 -11.64
C TRP A 80 2.99 3.93 -12.20
N ASN A 81 2.71 4.62 -13.30
CA ASN A 81 3.62 5.60 -13.89
C ASN A 81 3.37 6.98 -13.27
N GLY A 82 4.41 7.65 -12.82
CA GLY A 82 4.33 8.95 -12.19
C GLY A 82 4.51 8.91 -10.67
N ASN A 83 3.70 9.62 -9.92
CA ASN A 83 3.79 9.70 -8.46
C ASN A 83 2.76 8.81 -7.77
N VAL A 84 3.19 7.70 -7.20
CA VAL A 84 2.35 6.83 -6.37
C VAL A 84 2.37 7.36 -4.94
N ALA A 85 1.24 7.83 -4.43
CA ALA A 85 1.14 8.35 -3.06
C ALA A 85 0.34 7.41 -2.16
N LEU A 86 0.92 7.08 -1.01
CA LEU A 86 0.43 6.11 -0.04
C LEU A 86 0.37 6.70 1.36
N ALA A 87 -0.64 6.31 2.14
CA ALA A 87 -0.80 6.70 3.53
C ALA A 87 -1.04 5.49 4.45
N SER A 88 -0.56 5.59 5.67
CA SER A 88 -0.91 4.67 6.76
C SER A 88 -0.79 5.38 8.11
N HIS A 89 -1.45 4.82 9.11
CA HIS A 89 -1.39 5.33 10.49
C HIS A 89 0.01 5.22 11.09
N ASN A 90 0.29 6.11 12.04
CA ASN A 90 1.51 6.14 12.85
C ASN A 90 1.27 5.61 14.27
N GLY A 91 0.22 4.88 14.51
CA GLY A 91 -0.13 4.34 15.81
C GLY A 91 -1.64 4.23 15.99
N GLY A 92 -2.07 3.84 17.18
CA GLY A 92 -3.47 3.65 17.51
C GLY A 92 -3.90 2.18 17.52
N THR A 93 -5.21 1.94 17.42
CA THR A 93 -5.80 0.59 17.46
C THR A 93 -5.91 -0.08 16.09
N SER A 94 -5.80 0.70 15.01
CA SER A 94 -5.75 0.20 13.63
C SER A 94 -4.35 -0.28 13.25
N MET A 95 -4.21 -0.94 12.10
CA MET A 95 -2.88 -1.21 11.56
C MET A 95 -2.13 0.11 11.35
N HIS A 96 -0.88 0.17 11.81
CA HIS A 96 -0.06 1.38 11.80
C HIS A 96 1.29 1.11 11.12
N TYR A 97 1.21 0.74 9.85
CA TYR A 97 2.38 0.34 9.06
C TYR A 97 3.47 1.42 9.00
N PHE A 98 3.10 2.70 9.14
CA PHE A 98 4.05 3.82 9.06
C PHE A 98 4.51 4.36 10.43
N GLU A 99 4.30 3.61 11.51
CA GLU A 99 4.75 3.96 12.86
C GLU A 99 6.26 4.31 12.92
N ASN A 100 7.06 3.55 12.19
CA ASN A 100 8.51 3.71 12.15
C ASN A 100 9.04 4.41 10.88
N LEU A 101 8.18 5.06 10.12
CA LEU A 101 8.57 5.71 8.85
C LEU A 101 9.69 6.76 9.05
N ASN A 102 9.74 7.38 10.23
CA ASN A 102 10.77 8.34 10.63
C ASN A 102 12.18 7.74 10.79
N LYS A 103 12.30 6.41 10.78
CA LYS A 103 13.59 5.70 10.84
C LYS A 103 14.23 5.49 9.47
N LEU A 104 13.54 5.84 8.40
CA LEU A 104 14.12 5.83 7.06
C LEU A 104 15.20 6.90 6.94
N ASN A 105 16.20 6.59 6.13
CA ASN A 105 17.28 7.50 5.76
C ASN A 105 17.32 7.67 4.23
N MET A 106 18.07 8.68 3.79
CA MET A 106 18.35 8.86 2.38
C MET A 106 18.98 7.59 1.79
N ASN A 107 18.55 7.22 0.60
CA ASN A 107 18.95 6.03 -0.15
C ASN A 107 18.42 4.68 0.36
N ASP A 108 17.60 4.64 1.42
CA ASP A 108 16.89 3.42 1.79
C ASP A 108 15.95 2.98 0.66
N GLU A 109 15.81 1.66 0.50
CA GLU A 109 15.02 1.08 -0.59
C GLU A 109 13.54 0.92 -0.17
N ILE A 110 12.67 1.23 -1.10
CA ILE A 110 11.21 1.00 -1.02
C ILE A 110 10.83 0.18 -2.25
N ILE A 111 10.08 -0.91 -2.05
CA ILE A 111 9.61 -1.77 -3.13
C ILE A 111 8.09 -1.68 -3.21
N TYR A 112 7.59 -1.43 -4.41
CA TYR A 112 6.17 -1.36 -4.73
C TYR A 112 5.83 -2.42 -5.78
N LYS A 113 4.92 -3.33 -5.44
CA LYS A 113 4.48 -4.41 -6.31
C LYS A 113 3.02 -4.29 -6.64
N THR A 114 2.67 -4.49 -7.90
CA THR A 114 1.30 -4.51 -8.42
C THR A 114 1.17 -5.58 -9.49
N GLN A 115 -0.02 -5.70 -10.08
CA GLN A 115 -0.23 -6.54 -11.27
C GLN A 115 0.65 -6.18 -12.47
N PHE A 116 1.19 -4.96 -12.52
CA PHE A 116 2.07 -4.50 -13.61
C PHE A 116 3.54 -4.90 -13.39
N GLY A 117 3.89 -5.38 -12.20
CA GLY A 117 5.24 -5.79 -11.84
C GLY A 117 5.74 -5.18 -10.55
N GLU A 118 7.05 -5.11 -10.41
CA GLU A 118 7.77 -4.58 -9.26
C GLU A 118 8.56 -3.35 -9.65
N ARG A 119 8.51 -2.31 -8.80
CA ARG A 119 9.37 -1.13 -8.87
C ARG A 119 10.12 -0.93 -7.58
N LYS A 120 11.36 -0.50 -7.72
CA LYS A 120 12.23 -0.14 -6.61
C LYS A 120 12.51 1.33 -6.62
N TYR A 121 12.42 1.93 -5.45
CA TYR A 121 12.67 3.35 -5.25
C TYR A 121 13.73 3.54 -4.18
N ARG A 122 14.51 4.62 -4.29
CA ARG A 122 15.38 5.10 -3.22
C ARG A 122 14.81 6.35 -2.59
N VAL A 123 14.84 6.41 -1.26
CA VAL A 123 14.46 7.61 -0.51
C VAL A 123 15.34 8.78 -0.95
N GLN A 124 14.69 9.82 -1.47
CA GLN A 124 15.31 11.04 -1.94
C GLN A 124 15.10 12.23 -1.00
N SER A 125 13.98 12.26 -0.29
CA SER A 125 13.69 13.30 0.69
C SER A 125 12.81 12.81 1.82
N ILE A 126 13.02 13.41 3.00
CA ILE A 126 12.23 13.18 4.20
C ILE A 126 11.90 14.55 4.79
N ASN A 127 10.64 14.95 4.73
CA ASN A 127 10.20 16.28 5.10
C ASN A 127 9.00 16.24 6.05
N LYS A 128 8.85 17.30 6.83
CA LYS A 128 7.60 17.60 7.54
C LYS A 128 6.80 18.59 6.70
N ILE A 129 5.57 18.25 6.42
CA ILE A 129 4.63 19.10 5.67
C ILE A 129 3.44 19.47 6.55
N ASP A 130 2.73 20.52 6.19
CA ASP A 130 1.46 20.85 6.85
C ASP A 130 0.39 19.81 6.51
N ASP A 131 -0.53 19.56 7.43
CA ASP A 131 -1.62 18.60 7.23
C ASP A 131 -2.63 19.06 6.15
N THR A 132 -2.55 20.29 5.74
CA THR A 132 -3.31 20.91 4.64
C THR A 132 -2.56 20.95 3.31
N ASP A 133 -1.27 20.60 3.28
CA ASP A 133 -0.45 20.56 2.06
C ASP A 133 -0.56 19.22 1.34
N TRP A 134 -1.45 19.16 0.36
CA TRP A 134 -1.69 17.97 -0.47
C TRP A 134 -0.94 18.00 -1.81
N SER A 135 -0.04 18.95 -2.01
CA SER A 135 0.72 19.08 -3.26
C SER A 135 1.57 17.84 -3.58
N MET A 136 2.00 17.12 -2.54
CA MET A 136 2.85 15.92 -2.66
C MET A 136 2.10 14.65 -3.09
N VAL A 137 0.76 14.65 -3.05
CA VAL A 137 -0.05 13.48 -3.43
C VAL A 137 -0.59 13.54 -4.85
N ASN A 138 -0.41 14.66 -5.53
CA ASN A 138 -0.91 14.83 -6.89
C ASN A 138 -0.11 14.01 -7.89
N LYS A 139 -0.74 13.72 -9.03
CA LYS A 139 -0.08 13.10 -10.18
C LYS A 139 1.18 13.85 -10.58
N SER A 140 2.17 13.09 -11.06
CA SER A 140 3.39 13.70 -11.56
C SER A 140 3.11 14.44 -12.88
N ASN A 141 3.63 15.66 -12.98
CA ASN A 141 3.65 16.40 -14.25
C ASN A 141 4.89 16.07 -15.10
N LYS A 142 5.80 15.21 -14.56
CA LYS A 142 7.02 14.79 -15.23
C LYS A 142 6.81 13.44 -15.89
N LEU A 143 6.87 13.37 -17.20
CA LEU A 143 6.58 12.17 -18.00
C LEU A 143 7.59 11.04 -17.79
N ASP A 144 8.82 11.37 -17.39
CA ASP A 144 9.94 10.41 -17.33
C ASP A 144 10.45 10.15 -15.89
N GLU A 145 9.68 10.54 -14.86
CA GLU A 145 10.08 10.36 -13.46
C GLU A 145 9.00 9.60 -12.68
N ASN A 146 9.33 8.39 -12.24
CA ASN A 146 8.49 7.63 -11.34
C ASN A 146 8.94 7.85 -9.90
N THR A 147 7.99 8.25 -9.06
CA THR A 147 8.21 8.54 -7.66
C THR A 147 7.20 7.82 -6.78
N ILE A 148 7.58 7.57 -5.53
CA ILE A 148 6.68 7.10 -4.49
C ILE A 148 6.68 8.11 -3.34
N THR A 149 5.50 8.43 -2.82
CA THR A 149 5.31 9.36 -1.71
C THR A 149 4.59 8.65 -0.57
N LEU A 150 5.21 8.59 0.60
CA LEU A 150 4.66 7.96 1.80
C LEU A 150 4.33 9.03 2.83
N ILE A 151 3.09 9.06 3.32
CA ILE A 151 2.59 10.08 4.25
C ILE A 151 2.02 9.43 5.50
N THR A 152 2.40 9.97 6.66
CA THR A 152 1.83 9.59 7.95
C THR A 152 1.75 10.77 8.92
N CYS A 153 0.97 10.60 9.99
CA CYS A 153 0.90 11.57 11.08
C CYS A 153 2.24 11.66 11.83
N ILE A 154 2.43 12.75 12.56
CA ILE A 154 3.54 12.92 13.50
C ILE A 154 2.97 12.99 14.91
N ASN A 155 3.42 12.11 15.79
CA ASN A 155 2.99 12.09 17.19
C ASN A 155 3.26 13.44 17.87
N GLY A 156 2.24 13.97 18.55
CA GLY A 156 2.33 15.27 19.25
C GLY A 156 2.30 16.50 18.32
N LYS A 157 2.08 16.32 17.00
CA LYS A 157 1.99 17.41 16.01
C LYS A 157 0.82 17.16 15.06
N PRO A 158 -0.41 17.44 15.48
CA PRO A 158 -1.61 17.12 14.70
C PRO A 158 -1.71 17.90 13.38
N ASP A 159 -1.07 19.08 13.32
CA ASP A 159 -0.99 19.98 12.17
C ASP A 159 0.13 19.63 11.17
N LYS A 160 0.89 18.56 11.44
CA LYS A 160 2.02 18.14 10.59
C LYS A 160 1.91 16.69 10.14
N ARG A 161 2.49 16.41 8.98
CA ARG A 161 2.66 15.08 8.44
C ARG A 161 4.13 14.82 8.13
N LEU A 162 4.56 13.58 8.31
CA LEU A 162 5.83 13.10 7.78
C LEU A 162 5.60 12.68 6.34
N CYS A 163 6.40 13.22 5.44
CA CYS A 163 6.38 12.91 4.02
C CYS A 163 7.75 12.38 3.61
N VAL A 164 7.79 11.12 3.20
CA VAL A 164 8.97 10.47 2.63
C VAL A 164 8.75 10.30 1.15
N ARG A 165 9.72 10.72 0.34
CA ARG A 165 9.63 10.59 -1.11
C ARG A 165 10.81 9.79 -1.65
N GLY A 166 10.52 8.83 -2.52
CA GLY A 166 11.50 8.02 -3.22
C GLY A 166 11.41 8.24 -4.73
N ILE A 167 12.54 8.02 -5.41
CA ILE A 167 12.65 8.02 -6.88
C ILE A 167 13.03 6.61 -7.36
N GLU A 168 12.45 6.19 -8.47
CA GLU A 168 12.73 4.89 -9.09
C GLU A 168 14.21 4.74 -9.47
N ILE A 169 14.75 3.53 -9.27
CA ILE A 169 16.14 3.16 -9.56
C ILE A 169 16.21 2.05 -10.60
#